data_4eacd5b0dbc001a109454dc009de39ac
#
_entry.id   4eacd5b0dbc001a109454dc009de39ac
#
_cell.length_a   1.000
_cell.length_b   1.000
_cell.length_c   1.000
_cell.angle_alpha   90.00
_cell.angle_beta   90.00
_cell.angle_gamma   90.00
#
_symmetry.space_group_name_H-M   'P 1'
#
loop_
_entity.id
_entity.type
_entity.pdbx_description
1 polymer ?
#
loop_
_entity_poly.entity_id
_entity_poly.type
_entity_poly.pdbx_seq_one_letter_code
_entity_poly.pdbx_strand_id
1 'polypeptide(L)'
;LRQKSLAIQENAVSHRRNAGKGMPVTSMRKSKSWLDAVKPYLEKEAVIALLLGISSGFPYAMIGATLTTRLAQDGIDKKAVTAFALAFLVYNFKWMWAWIVDGVRIPLLGRMGQRLSWLLLSAAFVAMAVFNLAFADPNSSLLFVAYSAVLVGFAGATFDIVIDAYRIEILRPDQQGVGAGMSQYGWRIGSAGAGALALVVAARLGWEAAYIMCAAFAIPAVIAVFWGGEPARHREAVARKAINIGESIIGPFREFFSRHGAWLVLLFILLHKIGDTLANLTLRLLLEDLGFSNDEIAIYDVGFGFWAYLIGIFVGGVLYAKMGLKRSVLLSLFLMMISNLSFALLANAGHSNWGLAATIGFENFASGVAGTVLVAYFAALCDLRFTAAHYALISSAASIVGRFLTGTTAGAMVESMGFFNFYILTMFAAFPGIILFWMMMRSGLADSSIGSAATFDGKPSNGVG
;
A
#
# COMPACT_ATOMS: atom_id res chain seq x y z
N LEU A 1 -52.26 -21.67 45.20
CA LEU A 1 -51.82 -20.48 44.43
C LEU A 1 -50.79 -19.63 45.20
N ARG A 2 -50.91 -19.49 46.54
CA ARG A 2 -49.95 -18.67 47.34
C ARG A 2 -48.54 -19.26 47.47
N GLN A 3 -48.38 -20.59 47.45
CA GLN A 3 -47.06 -21.23 47.54
C GLN A 3 -46.23 -21.15 46.23
N LYS A 4 -46.86 -21.07 45.06
CA LYS A 4 -46.15 -20.88 43.77
C LYS A 4 -45.63 -19.44 43.58
N SER A 5 -46.27 -18.44 44.23
CA SER A 5 -45.84 -17.04 44.16
C SER A 5 -44.58 -16.79 45.01
N LEU A 6 -44.41 -17.48 46.14
CA LEU A 6 -43.21 -17.34 46.99
C LEU A 6 -41.95 -17.99 46.36
N ALA A 7 -42.08 -19.13 45.70
CA ALA A 7 -40.99 -19.80 45.02
C ALA A 7 -40.45 -19.01 43.79
N ILE A 8 -41.30 -18.24 43.11
CA ILE A 8 -40.89 -17.37 41.99
C ILE A 8 -40.18 -16.12 42.52
N GLN A 9 -40.56 -15.59 43.67
CA GLN A 9 -39.88 -14.44 44.28
C GLN A 9 -38.51 -14.80 44.88
N GLU A 10 -38.33 -15.97 45.48
CA GLU A 10 -37.02 -16.44 45.98
C GLU A 10 -36.02 -16.73 44.85
N ASN A 11 -36.48 -17.30 43.74
CA ASN A 11 -35.59 -17.48 42.55
C ASN A 11 -35.21 -16.16 41.91
N ALA A 12 -36.05 -15.14 41.88
CA ALA A 12 -35.73 -13.81 41.36
C ALA A 12 -34.72 -13.04 42.24
N VAL A 13 -34.73 -13.28 43.54
CA VAL A 13 -33.80 -12.66 44.49
C VAL A 13 -32.43 -13.35 44.47
N SER A 14 -32.41 -14.69 44.30
CA SER A 14 -31.15 -15.42 44.15
C SER A 14 -30.41 -15.09 42.83
N HIS A 15 -31.12 -14.88 41.73
CA HIS A 15 -30.53 -14.41 40.48
C HIS A 15 -29.99 -12.97 40.55
N ARG A 16 -30.56 -12.11 41.35
CA ARG A 16 -30.04 -10.72 41.56
C ARG A 16 -28.82 -10.66 42.49
N ARG A 17 -28.65 -11.60 43.41
CA ARG A 17 -27.47 -11.67 44.30
C ARG A 17 -26.23 -12.22 43.57
N ASN A 18 -26.37 -13.05 42.53
CA ASN A 18 -25.24 -13.54 41.72
C ASN A 18 -24.83 -12.60 40.60
N ALA A 19 -25.64 -11.60 40.24
CA ALA A 19 -25.30 -10.59 39.24
C ALA A 19 -24.39 -9.45 39.78
N GLY A 20 -24.12 -9.43 41.10
CA GLY A 20 -23.34 -8.35 41.74
C GLY A 20 -21.88 -8.68 42.06
N LYS A 21 -21.38 -9.88 41.72
CA LYS A 21 -19.93 -10.18 41.77
C LYS A 21 -19.36 -10.11 40.36
N GLY A 22 -19.24 -8.88 39.83
CA GLY A 22 -18.39 -8.60 38.70
C GLY A 22 -16.98 -9.02 39.05
N MET A 23 -16.53 -10.19 38.56
CA MET A 23 -15.10 -10.46 38.45
C MET A 23 -14.49 -9.32 37.67
N PRO A 24 -13.39 -8.73 38.13
CA PRO A 24 -12.61 -7.84 37.26
C PRO A 24 -12.08 -8.71 36.11
N VAL A 25 -12.66 -8.53 34.92
CA VAL A 25 -12.07 -9.04 33.67
C VAL A 25 -10.91 -8.12 33.35
N THR A 26 -9.90 -8.14 34.20
CA THR A 26 -8.51 -7.88 33.79
C THR A 26 -8.08 -9.15 33.06
N SER A 27 -8.51 -9.30 31.81
CA SER A 27 -7.77 -10.15 30.89
C SER A 27 -6.39 -9.51 30.78
N MET A 28 -5.45 -10.00 31.59
CA MET A 28 -4.04 -9.74 31.39
C MET A 28 -3.76 -10.06 29.91
N ARG A 29 -3.52 -9.01 29.14
CA ARG A 29 -3.09 -9.10 27.73
C ARG A 29 -1.78 -9.88 27.79
N LYS A 30 -1.83 -11.21 27.61
CA LYS A 30 -0.61 -12.03 27.50
C LYS A 30 0.23 -11.35 26.41
N SER A 31 1.39 -10.85 26.78
CA SER A 31 2.36 -10.32 25.83
C SER A 31 2.58 -11.40 24.78
N LYS A 32 2.13 -11.17 23.54
CA LYS A 32 2.37 -12.10 22.45
C LYS A 32 3.86 -12.34 22.35
N SER A 33 4.27 -13.59 22.34
CA SER A 33 5.66 -13.97 22.05
C SER A 33 6.05 -13.44 20.67
N TRP A 34 7.34 -13.20 20.44
CA TRP A 34 7.84 -12.87 19.10
C TRP A 34 7.53 -13.96 18.09
N LEU A 35 7.57 -15.24 18.50
CA LEU A 35 7.20 -16.37 17.68
C LEU A 35 5.71 -16.35 17.29
N ASP A 36 4.83 -15.92 18.19
CA ASP A 36 3.40 -15.79 17.89
C ASP A 36 3.10 -14.65 16.91
N ALA A 37 3.99 -13.65 16.81
CA ALA A 37 3.87 -12.57 15.84
C ALA A 37 4.30 -12.98 14.42
N VAL A 38 5.08 -14.06 14.27
CA VAL A 38 5.55 -14.58 12.97
C VAL A 38 4.56 -15.61 12.38
N LYS A 39 3.84 -16.36 13.21
CA LYS A 39 2.88 -17.40 12.73
C LYS A 39 1.92 -16.90 11.65
N PRO A 40 1.32 -15.69 11.74
CA PRO A 40 0.39 -15.19 10.73
C PRO A 40 0.96 -15.06 9.32
N TYR A 41 2.29 -15.02 9.15
CA TYR A 41 2.94 -14.99 7.83
C TYR A 41 2.74 -16.28 7.02
N LEU A 42 2.49 -17.41 7.70
CA LEU A 42 2.27 -18.72 7.09
C LEU A 42 0.79 -19.05 6.92
N GLU A 43 -0.11 -18.18 7.36
CA GLU A 43 -1.55 -18.38 7.17
C GLU A 43 -1.94 -18.19 5.70
N LYS A 44 -3.00 -18.89 5.28
CA LYS A 44 -3.50 -18.92 3.91
C LYS A 44 -3.72 -17.51 3.34
N GLU A 45 -4.37 -16.63 4.10
CA GLU A 45 -4.72 -15.27 3.69
C GLU A 45 -3.47 -14.40 3.47
N ALA A 46 -2.41 -14.61 4.25
CA ALA A 46 -1.13 -13.92 4.09
C ALA A 46 -0.41 -14.37 2.81
N VAL A 47 -0.43 -15.67 2.50
CA VAL A 47 0.14 -16.19 1.23
C VAL A 47 -0.67 -15.70 0.02
N ILE A 48 -2.00 -15.62 0.13
CA ILE A 48 -2.85 -15.00 -0.89
C ILE A 48 -2.43 -13.54 -1.13
N ALA A 49 -2.20 -12.77 -0.06
CA ALA A 49 -1.74 -11.38 -0.18
C ALA A 49 -0.38 -11.27 -0.90
N LEU A 50 0.53 -12.24 -0.68
CA LEU A 50 1.81 -12.32 -1.42
C LEU A 50 1.57 -12.54 -2.92
N LEU A 51 0.75 -13.52 -3.29
CA LEU A 51 0.45 -13.84 -4.69
C LEU A 51 -0.21 -12.66 -5.41
N LEU A 52 -1.16 -11.99 -4.74
CA LEU A 52 -1.78 -10.77 -5.24
C LEU A 52 -0.75 -9.66 -5.45
N GLY A 53 0.17 -9.48 -4.50
CA GLY A 53 1.26 -8.52 -4.60
C GLY A 53 2.17 -8.77 -5.80
N ILE A 54 2.54 -10.04 -6.07
CA ILE A 54 3.35 -10.41 -7.25
C ILE A 54 2.67 -9.91 -8.53
N SER A 55 1.39 -10.13 -8.66
CA SER A 55 0.63 -9.68 -9.82
C SER A 55 0.39 -8.17 -9.87
N SER A 56 0.36 -7.46 -8.74
CA SER A 56 0.25 -6.00 -8.70
C SER A 56 1.54 -5.30 -9.14
N GLY A 57 2.71 -5.90 -8.87
CA GLY A 57 4.00 -5.27 -9.15
C GLY A 57 4.43 -5.27 -10.62
N PHE A 58 4.01 -6.26 -11.43
CA PHE A 58 4.56 -6.43 -12.77
C PHE A 58 4.13 -5.34 -13.77
N PRO A 59 2.89 -4.82 -13.81
CA PRO A 59 2.52 -3.82 -14.81
C PRO A 59 3.31 -2.51 -14.63
N TYR A 60 3.61 -2.17 -13.38
CA TYR A 60 4.45 -1.03 -13.05
C TYR A 60 5.87 -1.17 -13.65
N ALA A 61 6.47 -2.36 -13.56
CA ALA A 61 7.77 -2.63 -14.18
C ALA A 61 7.70 -2.54 -15.70
N MET A 62 6.61 -2.98 -16.33
CA MET A 62 6.46 -2.99 -17.79
C MET A 62 6.46 -1.60 -18.39
N ILE A 63 5.79 -0.62 -17.78
CA ILE A 63 5.78 0.77 -18.27
C ILE A 63 6.89 1.64 -17.68
N GLY A 64 7.62 1.14 -16.67
CA GLY A 64 8.75 1.80 -16.03
C GLY A 64 10.08 1.44 -16.68
N ALA A 65 10.95 0.82 -15.91
CA ALA A 65 12.32 0.50 -16.32
C ALA A 65 12.37 -0.33 -17.61
N THR A 66 11.45 -1.28 -17.81
CA THR A 66 11.42 -2.14 -18.99
C THR A 66 11.19 -1.34 -20.28
N LEU A 67 10.13 -0.50 -20.29
CA LEU A 67 9.83 0.34 -21.46
C LEU A 67 10.91 1.39 -21.70
N THR A 68 11.41 2.03 -20.66
CA THR A 68 12.50 3.00 -20.74
C THR A 68 13.76 2.37 -21.38
N THR A 69 14.11 1.15 -20.97
CA THR A 69 15.25 0.42 -21.55
C THR A 69 15.01 0.08 -23.02
N ARG A 70 13.80 -0.42 -23.37
CA ARG A 70 13.44 -0.72 -24.75
C ARG A 70 13.58 0.51 -25.65
N LEU A 71 12.95 1.63 -25.25
CA LEU A 71 12.99 2.88 -26.01
C LEU A 71 14.42 3.42 -26.19
N ALA A 72 15.25 3.31 -25.14
CA ALA A 72 16.65 3.72 -25.21
C ALA A 72 17.47 2.84 -26.17
N GLN A 73 17.23 1.52 -26.19
CA GLN A 73 17.88 0.58 -27.09
C GLN A 73 17.44 0.77 -28.55
N ASP A 74 16.17 1.17 -28.76
CA ASP A 74 15.63 1.49 -30.08
C ASP A 74 16.07 2.89 -30.59
N GLY A 75 16.93 3.61 -29.82
CA GLY A 75 17.50 4.91 -30.20
C GLY A 75 16.58 6.09 -30.08
N ILE A 76 15.48 5.96 -29.33
CA ILE A 76 14.52 7.05 -29.08
C ILE A 76 15.17 8.16 -28.23
N ASP A 77 14.88 9.41 -28.60
CA ASP A 77 15.40 10.59 -27.91
C ASP A 77 15.11 10.59 -26.41
N LYS A 78 16.09 10.98 -25.59
CA LYS A 78 16.02 10.96 -24.12
C LYS A 78 14.83 11.76 -23.57
N LYS A 79 14.50 12.90 -24.21
CA LYS A 79 13.37 13.74 -23.82
C LYS A 79 12.04 13.00 -24.04
N ALA A 80 11.90 12.31 -25.15
CA ALA A 80 10.73 11.48 -25.44
C ALA A 80 10.66 10.30 -24.45
N VAL A 81 11.76 9.59 -24.20
CA VAL A 81 11.82 8.48 -23.23
C VAL A 81 11.36 8.93 -21.85
N THR A 82 11.84 10.08 -21.37
CA THR A 82 11.42 10.60 -20.04
C THR A 82 9.94 10.99 -19.99
N ALA A 83 9.35 11.42 -21.11
CA ALA A 83 7.94 11.77 -21.18
C ALA A 83 7.02 10.56 -20.92
N PHE A 84 7.47 9.34 -21.17
CA PHE A 84 6.71 8.11 -20.85
C PHE A 84 6.46 7.92 -19.35
N ALA A 85 7.23 8.60 -18.46
CA ALA A 85 6.93 8.64 -17.03
C ALA A 85 5.54 9.21 -16.73
N LEU A 86 4.94 9.98 -17.63
CA LEU A 86 3.57 10.46 -17.50
C LEU A 86 2.52 9.33 -17.48
N ALA A 87 2.82 8.16 -18.03
CA ALA A 87 1.95 7.00 -17.94
C ALA A 87 1.67 6.56 -16.49
N PHE A 88 2.58 6.85 -15.54
CA PHE A 88 2.37 6.59 -14.13
C PHE A 88 1.35 7.51 -13.44
N LEU A 89 1.02 8.66 -14.06
CA LEU A 89 0.01 9.57 -13.50
C LEU A 89 -1.36 8.88 -13.38
N VAL A 90 -1.66 7.92 -14.25
CA VAL A 90 -2.89 7.15 -14.21
C VAL A 90 -3.11 6.50 -12.85
N TYR A 91 -2.06 5.98 -12.20
CA TYR A 91 -2.15 5.41 -10.86
C TYR A 91 -2.57 6.41 -9.79
N ASN A 92 -2.26 7.70 -9.96
CA ASN A 92 -2.67 8.75 -9.01
C ASN A 92 -4.14 9.13 -9.16
N PHE A 93 -4.75 8.85 -10.31
CA PHE A 93 -6.14 9.15 -10.62
C PHE A 93 -7.07 7.93 -10.47
N LYS A 94 -6.56 6.77 -10.05
CA LYS A 94 -7.33 5.52 -9.94
C LYS A 94 -8.60 5.64 -9.08
N TRP A 95 -8.66 6.57 -8.14
CA TRP A 95 -9.83 6.85 -7.32
C TRP A 95 -11.05 7.32 -8.13
N MET A 96 -10.85 7.91 -9.33
CA MET A 96 -11.93 8.43 -10.16
C MET A 96 -12.86 7.32 -10.68
N TRP A 97 -12.36 6.10 -10.86
CA TRP A 97 -13.16 4.96 -11.35
C TRP A 97 -13.22 3.77 -10.37
N ALA A 98 -12.57 3.83 -9.23
CA ALA A 98 -12.56 2.73 -8.25
C ALA A 98 -13.97 2.36 -7.75
N TRP A 99 -14.91 3.32 -7.71
CA TRP A 99 -16.29 3.09 -7.35
C TRP A 99 -17.01 2.08 -8.27
N ILE A 100 -16.54 1.91 -9.52
CA ILE A 100 -17.10 0.95 -10.48
C ILE A 100 -16.92 -0.47 -9.93
N VAL A 101 -15.78 -0.75 -9.33
CA VAL A 101 -15.45 -2.07 -8.74
C VAL A 101 -16.33 -2.41 -7.54
N ASP A 102 -16.75 -1.40 -6.76
CA ASP A 102 -17.68 -1.58 -5.64
C ASP A 102 -19.14 -1.66 -6.08
N GLY A 103 -19.53 -0.90 -7.10
CA GLY A 103 -20.94 -0.70 -7.48
C GLY A 103 -21.45 -1.56 -8.63
N VAL A 104 -20.57 -2.06 -9.50
CA VAL A 104 -20.98 -2.75 -10.72
C VAL A 104 -20.72 -4.26 -10.58
N ARG A 105 -21.76 -5.06 -10.77
CA ARG A 105 -21.65 -6.52 -10.90
C ARG A 105 -21.48 -6.89 -12.37
N ILE A 106 -20.42 -7.65 -12.66
CA ILE A 106 -20.14 -8.08 -14.03
C ILE A 106 -21.16 -9.12 -14.47
N PRO A 107 -21.85 -8.93 -15.61
CA PRO A 107 -22.77 -9.93 -16.15
C PRO A 107 -22.06 -11.30 -16.35
N LEU A 108 -22.75 -12.40 -16.14
CA LEU A 108 -22.27 -13.79 -16.24
C LEU A 108 -21.22 -14.15 -15.18
N LEU A 109 -20.07 -13.48 -15.12
CA LEU A 109 -18.99 -13.73 -14.16
C LEU A 109 -19.39 -13.38 -12.72
N GLY A 110 -20.29 -12.42 -12.53
CA GLY A 110 -20.75 -11.98 -11.20
C GLY A 110 -21.47 -13.07 -10.38
N ARG A 111 -21.82 -14.21 -11.01
CA ARG A 111 -22.32 -15.41 -10.31
C ARG A 111 -21.25 -16.08 -9.44
N MET A 112 -19.97 -15.91 -9.78
CA MET A 112 -18.84 -16.43 -9.01
C MET A 112 -18.50 -15.57 -7.78
N GLY A 113 -19.06 -14.34 -7.70
CA GLY A 113 -18.77 -13.33 -6.71
C GLY A 113 -18.31 -12.00 -7.35
N GLN A 114 -18.51 -10.90 -6.64
CA GLN A 114 -18.18 -9.58 -7.16
C GLN A 114 -16.67 -9.40 -7.28
N ARG A 115 -15.92 -9.70 -6.22
CA ARG A 115 -14.45 -9.53 -6.20
C ARG A 115 -13.75 -10.52 -7.12
N LEU A 116 -14.21 -11.76 -7.12
CA LEU A 116 -13.68 -12.80 -7.99
C LEU A 116 -13.80 -12.40 -9.47
N SER A 117 -14.98 -11.97 -9.88
CA SER A 117 -15.24 -11.58 -11.27
C SER A 117 -14.43 -10.36 -11.71
N TRP A 118 -14.34 -9.34 -10.85
CA TRP A 118 -13.53 -8.15 -11.14
C TRP A 118 -12.03 -8.47 -11.22
N LEU A 119 -11.54 -9.38 -10.37
CA LEU A 119 -10.12 -9.75 -10.39
C LEU A 119 -9.76 -10.53 -11.65
N LEU A 120 -10.60 -11.47 -12.08
CA LEU A 120 -10.40 -12.22 -13.33
C LEU A 120 -10.45 -11.29 -14.55
N LEU A 121 -11.44 -10.39 -14.59
CA LEU A 121 -11.57 -9.41 -15.68
C LEU A 121 -10.37 -8.48 -15.74
N SER A 122 -9.95 -7.91 -14.62
CA SER A 122 -8.81 -6.99 -14.59
C SER A 122 -7.47 -7.69 -14.84
N ALA A 123 -7.30 -8.95 -14.41
CA ALA A 123 -6.14 -9.77 -14.77
C ALA A 123 -6.05 -10.01 -16.28
N ALA A 124 -7.18 -10.36 -16.92
CA ALA A 124 -7.25 -10.52 -18.35
C ALA A 124 -7.00 -9.18 -19.09
N PHE A 125 -7.55 -8.09 -18.57
CA PHE A 125 -7.37 -6.76 -19.16
C PHE A 125 -5.91 -6.29 -19.10
N VAL A 126 -5.22 -6.46 -17.96
CA VAL A 126 -3.81 -6.08 -17.86
C VAL A 126 -2.93 -6.96 -18.73
N ALA A 127 -3.21 -8.27 -18.81
CA ALA A 127 -2.48 -9.17 -19.69
C ALA A 127 -2.64 -8.77 -21.16
N MET A 128 -3.87 -8.45 -21.61
CA MET A 128 -4.13 -7.96 -22.96
C MET A 128 -3.47 -6.61 -23.23
N ALA A 129 -3.44 -5.69 -22.27
CA ALA A 129 -2.77 -4.41 -22.42
C ALA A 129 -1.26 -4.56 -22.58
N VAL A 130 -0.65 -5.45 -21.79
CA VAL A 130 0.78 -5.78 -21.92
C VAL A 130 1.06 -6.49 -23.26
N PHE A 131 0.17 -7.37 -23.69
CA PHE A 131 0.25 -8.01 -25.00
C PHE A 131 0.16 -6.98 -26.13
N ASN A 132 -0.74 -6.00 -26.05
CA ASN A 132 -0.80 -4.89 -27.00
C ASN A 132 0.52 -4.09 -27.03
N LEU A 133 1.13 -3.79 -25.86
CA LEU A 133 2.41 -3.10 -25.79
C LEU A 133 3.55 -3.93 -26.39
N ALA A 134 3.47 -5.27 -26.36
CA ALA A 134 4.47 -6.15 -26.99
C ALA A 134 4.62 -5.87 -28.47
N PHE A 135 3.49 -5.69 -29.19
CA PHE A 135 3.46 -5.44 -30.63
C PHE A 135 3.58 -3.95 -31.02
N ALA A 136 3.65 -3.04 -30.05
CA ALA A 136 3.85 -1.63 -30.33
C ALA A 136 5.34 -1.37 -30.66
N ASP A 137 5.62 -1.04 -31.93
CA ASP A 137 6.98 -0.75 -32.41
C ASP A 137 7.29 0.75 -32.29
N PRO A 138 8.30 1.14 -31.46
CA PRO A 138 8.69 2.54 -31.27
C PRO A 138 9.15 3.25 -32.55
N ASN A 139 9.77 2.49 -33.46
CA ASN A 139 10.29 3.04 -34.72
C ASN A 139 9.18 3.30 -35.75
N SER A 140 8.08 2.56 -35.68
CA SER A 140 6.92 2.76 -36.54
C SER A 140 6.02 3.88 -36.06
N SER A 141 5.71 3.91 -34.75
CA SER A 141 4.83 4.92 -34.15
C SER A 141 5.04 5.07 -32.65
N LEU A 142 5.80 6.07 -32.25
CA LEU A 142 6.01 6.41 -30.85
C LEU A 142 4.70 6.79 -30.12
N LEU A 143 3.74 7.38 -30.85
CA LEU A 143 2.43 7.73 -30.33
C LEU A 143 1.61 6.48 -29.98
N PHE A 144 1.69 5.42 -30.80
CA PHE A 144 1.01 4.16 -30.51
C PHE A 144 1.62 3.46 -29.29
N VAL A 145 2.94 3.53 -29.13
CA VAL A 145 3.62 3.05 -27.90
C VAL A 145 3.15 3.84 -26.68
N ALA A 146 3.01 5.17 -26.80
CA ALA A 146 2.52 6.01 -25.70
C ALA A 146 1.08 5.64 -25.28
N TYR A 147 0.17 5.45 -26.23
CA TYR A 147 -1.19 4.97 -25.94
C TYR A 147 -1.17 3.58 -25.32
N SER A 148 -0.35 2.67 -25.81
CA SER A 148 -0.18 1.33 -25.26
C SER A 148 0.35 1.35 -23.82
N ALA A 149 1.32 2.23 -23.52
CA ALA A 149 1.84 2.43 -22.17
C ALA A 149 0.78 2.99 -21.20
N VAL A 150 0.00 3.98 -21.66
CA VAL A 150 -1.13 4.52 -20.87
C VAL A 150 -2.20 3.45 -20.65
N LEU A 151 -2.48 2.60 -21.66
CA LEU A 151 -3.42 1.48 -21.54
C LEU A 151 -2.93 0.46 -20.48
N VAL A 152 -1.65 0.11 -20.48
CA VAL A 152 -1.06 -0.75 -19.44
C VAL A 152 -1.14 -0.08 -18.08
N GLY A 153 -0.88 1.23 -17.99
CA GLY A 153 -1.03 2.02 -16.76
C GLY A 153 -2.46 1.99 -16.23
N PHE A 154 -3.47 2.17 -17.11
CA PHE A 154 -4.88 2.13 -16.74
C PHE A 154 -5.35 0.72 -16.32
N ALA A 155 -4.97 -0.30 -17.10
CA ALA A 155 -5.29 -1.69 -16.80
C ALA A 155 -4.61 -2.13 -15.48
N GLY A 156 -3.33 -1.78 -15.29
CA GLY A 156 -2.58 -2.05 -14.06
C GLY A 156 -3.16 -1.33 -12.84
N ALA A 157 -3.52 -0.06 -12.98
CA ALA A 157 -4.17 0.70 -11.90
C ALA A 157 -5.55 0.11 -11.53
N THR A 158 -6.32 -0.36 -12.53
CA THR A 158 -7.60 -1.04 -12.30
C THR A 158 -7.40 -2.38 -11.60
N PHE A 159 -6.41 -3.16 -12.03
CA PHE A 159 -6.03 -4.42 -11.39
C PHE A 159 -5.60 -4.21 -9.93
N ASP A 160 -4.81 -3.17 -9.69
CA ASP A 160 -4.34 -2.78 -8.35
C ASP A 160 -5.52 -2.39 -7.41
N ILE A 161 -6.52 -1.65 -7.92
CA ILE A 161 -7.76 -1.36 -7.16
C ILE A 161 -8.44 -2.64 -6.67
N VAL A 162 -8.59 -3.63 -7.57
CA VAL A 162 -9.27 -4.88 -7.24
C VAL A 162 -8.46 -5.74 -6.28
N ILE A 163 -7.15 -5.83 -6.51
CA ILE A 163 -6.21 -6.55 -5.65
C ILE A 163 -6.24 -5.99 -4.23
N ASP A 164 -6.15 -4.67 -4.09
CA ASP A 164 -6.17 -4.01 -2.79
C ASP A 164 -7.49 -4.25 -2.04
N ALA A 165 -8.62 -4.11 -2.74
CA ALA A 165 -9.94 -4.38 -2.15
C ALA A 165 -10.07 -5.84 -1.70
N TYR A 166 -9.70 -6.79 -2.56
CA TYR A 166 -9.75 -8.22 -2.24
C TYR A 166 -8.85 -8.56 -1.05
N ARG A 167 -7.61 -8.02 -1.03
CA ARG A 167 -6.66 -8.21 0.08
C ARG A 167 -7.24 -7.73 1.40
N ILE A 168 -7.81 -6.53 1.44
CA ILE A 168 -8.40 -5.95 2.66
C ILE A 168 -9.57 -6.78 3.17
N GLU A 169 -10.39 -7.28 2.27
CA GLU A 169 -11.62 -8.00 2.59
C GLU A 169 -11.39 -9.45 3.00
N ILE A 170 -10.36 -10.13 2.45
CA ILE A 170 -10.05 -11.52 2.81
C ILE A 170 -9.29 -11.63 4.13
N LEU A 171 -8.48 -10.62 4.48
CA LEU A 171 -7.72 -10.58 5.72
C LEU A 171 -8.61 -10.24 6.92
N ARG A 172 -8.39 -10.93 8.03
CA ARG A 172 -8.99 -10.55 9.32
C ARG A 172 -8.33 -9.25 9.84
N PRO A 173 -9.01 -8.48 10.71
CA PRO A 173 -8.44 -7.25 11.27
C PRO A 173 -7.06 -7.40 11.94
N ASP A 174 -6.83 -8.53 12.61
CA ASP A 174 -5.54 -8.84 13.26
C ASP A 174 -4.44 -9.27 12.28
N GLN A 175 -4.79 -9.68 11.04
CA GLN A 175 -3.87 -10.06 9.97
C GLN A 175 -3.47 -8.88 9.06
N GLN A 176 -4.14 -7.72 9.15
CA GLN A 176 -3.95 -6.62 8.19
C GLN A 176 -2.48 -6.16 8.08
N GLY A 177 -1.73 -6.12 9.18
CA GLY A 177 -0.32 -5.73 9.16
C GLY A 177 0.57 -6.75 8.45
N VAL A 178 0.39 -8.03 8.75
CA VAL A 178 1.13 -9.12 8.09
C VAL A 178 0.75 -9.22 6.62
N GLY A 179 -0.55 -9.15 6.31
CA GLY A 179 -1.03 -9.16 4.93
C GLY A 179 -0.54 -7.96 4.11
N ALA A 180 -0.44 -6.77 4.71
CA ALA A 180 0.19 -5.62 4.07
C ALA A 180 1.67 -5.88 3.76
N GLY A 181 2.42 -6.46 4.71
CA GLY A 181 3.81 -6.85 4.49
C GLY A 181 3.96 -7.88 3.38
N MET A 182 3.15 -8.93 3.39
CA MET A 182 3.16 -9.98 2.36
C MET A 182 2.82 -9.42 0.96
N SER A 183 1.86 -8.50 0.88
CA SER A 183 1.53 -7.80 -0.37
C SER A 183 2.72 -6.97 -0.87
N GLN A 184 3.44 -6.28 0.01
CA GLN A 184 4.64 -5.52 -0.35
C GLN A 184 5.80 -6.40 -0.81
N TYR A 185 6.03 -7.55 -0.15
CA TYR A 185 6.97 -8.56 -0.64
C TYR A 185 6.60 -9.02 -2.05
N GLY A 186 5.33 -9.36 -2.24
CA GLY A 186 4.82 -9.77 -3.55
C GLY A 186 5.07 -8.70 -4.61
N TRP A 187 4.74 -7.44 -4.30
CA TRP A 187 4.94 -6.32 -5.22
C TRP A 187 6.41 -6.17 -5.65
N ARG A 188 7.34 -6.27 -4.69
CA ARG A 188 8.79 -6.22 -4.98
C ARG A 188 9.24 -7.41 -5.83
N ILE A 189 8.80 -8.62 -5.50
CA ILE A 189 9.12 -9.84 -6.26
C ILE A 189 8.55 -9.73 -7.68
N GLY A 190 7.31 -9.32 -7.83
CA GLY A 190 6.64 -9.17 -9.12
C GLY A 190 7.29 -8.12 -10.00
N SER A 191 7.56 -6.94 -9.45
CA SER A 191 8.19 -5.85 -10.17
C SER A 191 9.63 -6.18 -10.58
N ALA A 192 10.47 -6.62 -9.66
CA ALA A 192 11.85 -6.98 -9.94
C ALA A 192 11.96 -8.22 -10.83
N GLY A 193 11.14 -9.25 -10.56
CA GLY A 193 11.12 -10.49 -11.34
C GLY A 193 10.67 -10.28 -12.78
N ALA A 194 9.60 -9.50 -13.00
CA ALA A 194 9.14 -9.18 -14.34
C ALA A 194 10.15 -8.31 -15.10
N GLY A 195 10.75 -7.31 -14.44
CA GLY A 195 11.80 -6.50 -15.06
C GLY A 195 13.03 -7.31 -15.45
N ALA A 196 13.53 -8.17 -14.56
CA ALA A 196 14.65 -9.05 -14.85
C ALA A 196 14.35 -10.07 -15.97
N LEU A 197 13.16 -10.71 -15.92
CA LEU A 197 12.72 -11.63 -16.96
C LEU A 197 12.64 -10.91 -18.31
N ALA A 198 12.06 -9.72 -18.34
CA ALA A 198 11.94 -8.94 -19.58
C ALA A 198 13.30 -8.68 -20.22
N LEU A 199 14.30 -8.25 -19.46
CA LEU A 199 15.65 -8.00 -19.97
C LEU A 199 16.33 -9.27 -20.49
N VAL A 200 16.24 -10.37 -19.73
CA VAL A 200 16.85 -11.67 -20.11
C VAL A 200 16.22 -12.24 -21.38
N VAL A 201 14.88 -12.13 -21.50
CA VAL A 201 14.16 -12.63 -22.69
C VAL A 201 14.37 -11.70 -23.87
N ALA A 202 14.32 -10.37 -23.67
CA ALA A 202 14.55 -9.40 -24.74
C ALA A 202 15.93 -9.58 -25.40
N ALA A 203 16.97 -9.86 -24.60
CA ALA A 203 18.32 -10.09 -25.12
C ALA A 203 18.44 -11.36 -25.99
N ARG A 204 17.51 -12.31 -25.90
CA ARG A 204 17.57 -13.59 -26.61
C ARG A 204 16.51 -13.78 -27.68
N LEU A 205 15.28 -13.31 -27.39
CA LEU A 205 14.07 -13.55 -28.18
C LEU A 205 13.37 -12.26 -28.64
N GLY A 206 13.93 -11.10 -28.26
CA GLY A 206 13.37 -9.79 -28.58
C GLY A 206 12.32 -9.30 -27.60
N TRP A 207 11.97 -8.01 -27.71
CA TRP A 207 11.08 -7.31 -26.79
C TRP A 207 9.64 -7.82 -26.84
N GLU A 208 9.16 -8.26 -28.01
CA GLU A 208 7.82 -8.83 -28.16
C GLU A 208 7.64 -10.06 -27.25
N ALA A 209 8.54 -11.04 -27.37
CA ALA A 209 8.53 -12.25 -26.55
C ALA A 209 8.68 -11.90 -25.05
N ALA A 210 9.48 -10.90 -24.72
CA ALA A 210 9.71 -10.46 -23.35
C ALA A 210 8.40 -9.97 -22.69
N TYR A 211 7.66 -9.09 -23.33
CA TYR A 211 6.37 -8.59 -22.80
C TYR A 211 5.32 -9.69 -22.73
N ILE A 212 5.22 -10.57 -23.76
CA ILE A 212 4.29 -11.70 -23.77
C ILE A 212 4.55 -12.62 -22.57
N MET A 213 5.81 -12.97 -22.31
CA MET A 213 6.15 -13.82 -21.16
C MET A 213 5.86 -13.12 -19.82
N CYS A 214 6.10 -11.81 -19.73
CA CYS A 214 5.81 -11.06 -18.51
C CYS A 214 4.31 -10.97 -18.21
N ALA A 215 3.42 -11.08 -19.19
CA ALA A 215 1.98 -11.16 -18.94
C ALA A 215 1.58 -12.36 -18.04
N ALA A 216 2.41 -13.41 -17.98
CA ALA A 216 2.21 -14.54 -17.06
C ALA A 216 2.26 -14.14 -15.58
N PHE A 217 2.83 -12.99 -15.22
CA PHE A 217 2.78 -12.47 -13.86
C PHE A 217 1.36 -12.07 -13.37
N ALA A 218 0.36 -12.07 -14.24
CA ALA A 218 -1.04 -12.00 -13.85
C ALA A 218 -1.58 -13.30 -13.23
N ILE A 219 -0.95 -14.46 -13.52
CA ILE A 219 -1.40 -15.78 -13.07
C ILE A 219 -1.43 -15.94 -11.54
N PRO A 220 -0.43 -15.47 -10.75
CA PRO A 220 -0.48 -15.59 -9.30
C PRO A 220 -1.76 -15.02 -8.67
N ALA A 221 -2.29 -13.90 -9.17
CA ALA A 221 -3.56 -13.35 -8.67
C ALA A 221 -4.75 -14.24 -9.03
N VAL A 222 -4.75 -14.86 -10.21
CA VAL A 222 -5.78 -15.82 -10.60
C VAL A 222 -5.76 -17.05 -9.68
N ILE A 223 -4.57 -17.57 -9.37
CA ILE A 223 -4.41 -18.68 -8.40
C ILE A 223 -4.90 -18.23 -7.02
N ALA A 224 -4.51 -17.05 -6.55
CA ALA A 224 -4.90 -16.51 -5.26
C ALA A 224 -6.42 -16.44 -5.09
N VAL A 225 -7.13 -15.97 -6.11
CA VAL A 225 -8.58 -15.81 -6.10
C VAL A 225 -9.31 -17.17 -6.09
N PHE A 226 -8.90 -18.13 -6.89
CA PHE A 226 -9.49 -19.46 -6.85
C PHE A 226 -9.21 -20.18 -5.53
N TRP A 227 -8.05 -19.96 -4.95
CA TRP A 227 -7.70 -20.53 -3.65
C TRP A 227 -8.43 -19.82 -2.51
N GLY A 228 -8.53 -18.47 -2.54
CA GLY A 228 -9.18 -17.66 -1.50
C GLY A 228 -10.70 -17.70 -1.53
N GLY A 229 -11.28 -17.73 -2.72
CA GLY A 229 -12.73 -17.60 -2.95
C GLY A 229 -13.23 -16.16 -2.78
N GLU A 230 -14.55 -15.97 -2.83
CA GLU A 230 -15.16 -14.64 -2.62
C GLU A 230 -15.09 -14.23 -1.15
N PRO A 231 -14.61 -13.04 -0.81
CA PRO A 231 -14.49 -12.56 0.57
C PRO A 231 -15.85 -12.49 1.27
N ALA A 232 -16.04 -13.27 2.34
CA ALA A 232 -17.29 -13.32 3.08
C ALA A 232 -17.64 -11.98 3.74
N ARG A 233 -16.63 -11.27 4.27
CA ARG A 233 -16.80 -9.99 4.97
C ARG A 233 -17.41 -8.89 4.09
N HIS A 234 -16.98 -8.78 2.84
CA HIS A 234 -17.57 -7.87 1.87
C HIS A 234 -19.00 -8.26 1.54
N ARG A 235 -19.25 -9.54 1.24
CA ARG A 235 -20.57 -10.05 0.92
C ARG A 235 -21.58 -9.78 2.02
N GLU A 236 -21.19 -9.98 3.28
CA GLU A 236 -22.04 -9.69 4.45
C GLU A 236 -22.31 -8.18 4.61
N ALA A 237 -21.29 -7.34 4.42
CA ALA A 237 -21.44 -5.90 4.51
C ALA A 237 -22.44 -5.35 3.47
N VAL A 238 -22.34 -5.81 2.23
CA VAL A 238 -23.25 -5.44 1.13
C VAL A 238 -24.66 -6.04 1.33
N ALA A 239 -24.78 -7.24 1.90
CA ALA A 239 -26.06 -7.86 2.20
C ALA A 239 -26.82 -7.09 3.27
N ARG A 240 -26.13 -6.50 4.26
CA ARG A 240 -26.75 -5.67 5.31
C ARG A 240 -27.31 -4.34 4.78
N LYS A 241 -26.66 -3.77 3.76
CA LYS A 241 -27.09 -2.52 3.11
C LYS A 241 -26.73 -2.59 1.62
N ALA A 242 -27.75 -2.80 0.79
CA ALA A 242 -27.58 -2.83 -0.67
C ALA A 242 -27.06 -1.47 -1.18
N ILE A 243 -26.15 -1.55 -2.15
CA ILE A 243 -25.53 -0.39 -2.81
C ILE A 243 -26.07 -0.32 -4.24
N ASN A 244 -26.62 0.83 -4.62
CA ASN A 244 -26.90 1.15 -6.01
C ASN A 244 -25.74 1.93 -6.63
N ILE A 245 -25.75 2.14 -7.93
CA ILE A 245 -24.66 2.85 -8.67
C ILE A 245 -24.47 4.27 -8.11
N GLY A 246 -25.54 5.02 -7.83
CA GLY A 246 -25.46 6.36 -7.26
C GLY A 246 -24.79 6.36 -5.87
N GLU A 247 -25.15 5.40 -5.02
CA GLU A 247 -24.53 5.21 -3.71
C GLU A 247 -23.05 4.80 -3.83
N SER A 248 -22.67 4.07 -4.87
CA SER A 248 -21.25 3.69 -5.10
C SER A 248 -20.37 4.90 -5.41
N ILE A 249 -20.90 5.93 -6.06
CA ILE A 249 -20.17 7.15 -6.40
C ILE A 249 -20.08 8.09 -5.20
N ILE A 250 -21.20 8.40 -4.56
CA ILE A 250 -21.30 9.43 -3.51
C ILE A 250 -21.06 8.81 -2.12
N GLY A 251 -21.46 7.54 -1.94
CA GLY A 251 -21.42 6.84 -0.66
C GLY A 251 -20.07 6.81 0.01
N PRO A 252 -18.96 6.50 -0.71
CA PRO A 252 -17.62 6.51 -0.14
C PRO A 252 -17.25 7.86 0.49
N PHE A 253 -17.54 8.96 -0.21
CA PHE A 253 -17.26 10.31 0.28
C PHE A 253 -18.15 10.66 1.48
N ARG A 254 -19.48 10.41 1.35
CA ARG A 254 -20.43 10.68 2.43
C ARG A 254 -20.06 9.87 3.68
N GLU A 255 -19.74 8.61 3.54
CA GLU A 255 -19.39 7.73 4.65
C GLU A 255 -18.09 8.21 5.32
N PHE A 256 -17.03 8.47 4.57
CA PHE A 256 -15.75 8.94 5.10
C PHE A 256 -15.91 10.29 5.82
N PHE A 257 -16.52 11.28 5.18
CA PHE A 257 -16.65 12.63 5.76
C PHE A 257 -17.73 12.74 6.85
N SER A 258 -18.59 11.74 7.02
CA SER A 258 -19.51 11.67 8.16
C SER A 258 -18.84 11.21 9.47
N ARG A 259 -17.64 10.65 9.38
CA ARG A 259 -16.89 10.20 10.56
C ARG A 259 -16.38 11.39 11.38
N HIS A 260 -16.42 11.24 12.70
CA HIS A 260 -15.87 12.26 13.59
C HIS A 260 -14.35 12.40 13.34
N GLY A 261 -13.88 13.61 13.04
CA GLY A 261 -12.48 13.89 12.78
C GLY A 261 -11.98 13.55 11.37
N ALA A 262 -12.85 13.21 10.40
CA ALA A 262 -12.49 12.85 9.03
C ALA A 262 -11.51 13.84 8.35
N TRP A 263 -11.70 15.14 8.57
CA TRP A 263 -10.81 16.18 8.03
C TRP A 263 -9.39 16.12 8.60
N LEU A 264 -9.24 15.77 9.88
CA LEU A 264 -7.93 15.61 10.50
C LEU A 264 -7.24 14.34 9.99
N VAL A 265 -8.01 13.27 9.76
CA VAL A 265 -7.49 12.05 9.13
C VAL A 265 -7.02 12.33 7.70
N LEU A 266 -7.82 13.06 6.91
CA LEU A 266 -7.44 13.46 5.55
C LEU A 266 -6.19 14.34 5.57
N LEU A 267 -6.12 15.31 6.46
CA LEU A 267 -4.95 16.17 6.61
C LEU A 267 -3.70 15.34 6.98
N PHE A 268 -3.83 14.39 7.88
CA PHE A 268 -2.75 13.45 8.19
C PHE A 268 -2.31 12.66 6.96
N ILE A 269 -3.26 12.10 6.19
CA ILE A 269 -2.97 11.34 4.96
C ILE A 269 -2.19 12.21 3.95
N LEU A 270 -2.54 13.48 3.81
CA LEU A 270 -1.86 14.40 2.90
C LEU A 270 -0.46 14.79 3.36
N LEU A 271 -0.23 14.94 4.67
CA LEU A 271 1.01 15.51 5.21
C LEU A 271 2.06 14.47 5.63
N HIS A 272 1.65 13.27 6.03
CA HIS A 272 2.52 12.30 6.71
C HIS A 272 3.79 11.90 5.92
N LYS A 273 3.75 12.00 4.59
CA LYS A 273 4.82 11.50 3.71
C LYS A 273 5.56 12.61 2.95
N ILE A 274 5.28 13.88 3.19
CA ILE A 274 5.88 15.00 2.44
C ILE A 274 7.41 14.98 2.59
N GLY A 275 7.92 14.94 3.82
CA GLY A 275 9.36 14.95 4.09
C GLY A 275 10.09 13.77 3.44
N ASP A 276 9.55 12.57 3.59
CA ASP A 276 10.09 11.36 2.98
C ASP A 276 10.08 11.42 1.44
N THR A 277 9.00 11.90 0.84
CA THR A 277 8.91 12.03 -0.62
C THR A 277 9.92 13.03 -1.17
N LEU A 278 10.07 14.19 -0.50
CA LEU A 278 11.08 15.18 -0.85
C LEU A 278 12.49 14.58 -0.77
N ALA A 279 12.82 13.89 0.30
CA ALA A 279 14.13 13.29 0.52
C ALA A 279 14.45 12.20 -0.52
N ASN A 280 13.54 11.28 -0.75
CA ASN A 280 13.77 10.14 -1.64
C ASN A 280 13.87 10.53 -3.12
N LEU A 281 13.06 11.48 -3.59
CA LEU A 281 13.10 11.90 -4.99
C LEU A 281 14.33 12.76 -5.33
N THR A 282 15.02 13.32 -4.33
CA THR A 282 16.26 14.08 -4.51
C THR A 282 17.53 13.28 -4.23
N LEU A 283 17.40 12.05 -3.75
CA LEU A 283 18.54 11.20 -3.39
C LEU A 283 19.55 11.05 -4.54
N ARG A 284 19.10 10.82 -5.77
CA ARG A 284 19.99 10.66 -6.92
C ARG A 284 20.82 11.90 -7.18
N LEU A 285 20.25 13.10 -7.01
CA LEU A 285 20.97 14.36 -7.13
C LEU A 285 22.06 14.50 -6.07
N LEU A 286 21.76 14.09 -4.83
CA LEU A 286 22.78 14.07 -3.76
C LEU A 286 23.93 13.12 -4.08
N LEU A 287 23.63 11.89 -4.54
CA LEU A 287 24.68 10.90 -4.83
C LEU A 287 25.58 11.35 -5.99
N GLU A 288 25.00 11.98 -7.00
CA GLU A 288 25.74 12.58 -8.11
C GLU A 288 26.63 13.74 -7.65
N ASP A 289 26.08 14.66 -6.82
CA ASP A 289 26.81 15.79 -6.26
C ASP A 289 28.00 15.36 -5.37
N LEU A 290 27.84 14.28 -4.63
CA LEU A 290 28.90 13.68 -3.80
C LEU A 290 29.90 12.83 -4.62
N GLY A 291 29.70 12.68 -5.93
CA GLY A 291 30.61 11.99 -6.83
C GLY A 291 30.58 10.45 -6.71
N PHE A 292 29.47 9.86 -6.24
CA PHE A 292 29.31 8.39 -6.23
C PHE A 292 29.19 7.85 -7.64
N SER A 293 29.95 6.79 -7.94
CA SER A 293 29.88 6.07 -9.19
C SER A 293 28.58 5.27 -9.34
N ASN A 294 28.20 4.95 -10.59
CA ASN A 294 27.05 4.09 -10.85
C ASN A 294 27.21 2.69 -10.22
N ASP A 295 28.43 2.17 -10.11
CA ASP A 295 28.71 0.87 -9.49
C ASP A 295 28.47 0.92 -7.99
N GLU A 296 28.92 1.96 -7.29
CA GLU A 296 28.66 2.16 -5.87
C GLU A 296 27.16 2.31 -5.62
N ILE A 297 26.46 3.10 -6.44
CA ILE A 297 25.00 3.25 -6.35
C ILE A 297 24.31 1.89 -6.58
N ALA A 298 24.73 1.10 -7.55
CA ALA A 298 24.14 -0.22 -7.81
C ALA A 298 24.35 -1.18 -6.62
N ILE A 299 25.54 -1.18 -6.02
CA ILE A 299 25.85 -2.04 -4.86
C ILE A 299 25.06 -1.63 -3.62
N TYR A 300 25.10 -0.34 -3.27
CA TYR A 300 24.56 0.13 -1.98
C TYR A 300 23.06 0.44 -2.05
N ASP A 301 22.58 1.15 -3.06
CA ASP A 301 21.17 1.54 -3.14
C ASP A 301 20.32 0.40 -3.72
N VAL A 302 20.71 -0.19 -4.86
CA VAL A 302 19.90 -1.24 -5.47
C VAL A 302 20.12 -2.60 -4.78
N GLY A 303 21.37 -2.98 -4.48
CA GLY A 303 21.69 -4.26 -3.85
C GLY A 303 21.39 -4.27 -2.35
N PHE A 304 22.18 -3.55 -1.57
CA PHE A 304 22.07 -3.53 -0.11
C PHE A 304 20.74 -2.92 0.39
N GLY A 305 20.29 -1.81 -0.21
CA GLY A 305 19.04 -1.17 0.10
C GLY A 305 17.82 -2.08 -0.10
N PHE A 306 17.83 -2.91 -1.13
CA PHE A 306 16.76 -3.90 -1.37
C PHE A 306 16.58 -4.85 -0.18
N TRP A 307 17.66 -5.44 0.33
CA TRP A 307 17.59 -6.34 1.49
C TRP A 307 17.17 -5.62 2.77
N ALA A 308 17.68 -4.40 3.00
CA ALA A 308 17.27 -3.59 4.13
C ALA A 308 15.76 -3.29 4.09
N TYR A 309 15.21 -2.99 2.92
CA TYR A 309 13.78 -2.78 2.71
C TYR A 309 12.97 -4.04 3.03
N LEU A 310 13.41 -5.22 2.56
CA LEU A 310 12.73 -6.49 2.85
C LEU A 310 12.72 -6.78 4.36
N ILE A 311 13.83 -6.55 5.06
CA ILE A 311 13.89 -6.69 6.51
C ILE A 311 12.93 -5.70 7.18
N GLY A 312 12.85 -4.46 6.69
CA GLY A 312 11.92 -3.45 7.16
C GLY A 312 10.46 -3.87 7.03
N ILE A 313 10.06 -4.46 5.90
CA ILE A 313 8.70 -5.01 5.70
C ILE A 313 8.38 -6.06 6.76
N PHE A 314 9.29 -7.01 7.01
CA PHE A 314 9.10 -8.05 8.02
C PHE A 314 8.91 -7.45 9.41
N VAL A 315 9.82 -6.57 9.80
CA VAL A 315 9.78 -5.91 11.10
C VAL A 315 8.48 -5.09 11.25
N GLY A 316 8.05 -4.38 10.21
CA GLY A 316 6.80 -3.62 10.20
C GLY A 316 5.57 -4.48 10.50
N GLY A 317 5.46 -5.64 9.87
CA GLY A 317 4.37 -6.60 10.13
C GLY A 317 4.41 -7.18 11.55
N VAL A 318 5.60 -7.51 12.05
CA VAL A 318 5.79 -7.99 13.44
C VAL A 318 5.46 -6.89 14.47
N LEU A 319 5.89 -5.65 14.23
CA LEU A 319 5.56 -4.50 15.09
C LEU A 319 4.04 -4.28 15.15
N TYR A 320 3.37 -4.32 13.98
CA TYR A 320 1.91 -4.24 13.94
C TYR A 320 1.25 -5.32 14.79
N ALA A 321 1.66 -6.58 14.63
CA ALA A 321 1.10 -7.71 15.36
C ALA A 321 1.33 -7.61 16.88
N LYS A 322 2.47 -7.05 17.31
CA LYS A 322 2.88 -6.97 18.72
C LYS A 322 2.40 -5.69 19.43
N MET A 323 2.54 -4.54 18.78
CA MET A 323 2.28 -3.22 19.39
C MET A 323 0.90 -2.66 19.04
N GLY A 324 0.23 -3.25 18.02
CA GLY A 324 -1.01 -2.75 17.47
C GLY A 324 -0.81 -1.60 16.48
N LEU A 325 -1.89 -1.25 15.77
CA LEU A 325 -1.87 -0.29 14.66
C LEU A 325 -1.31 1.07 15.05
N LYS A 326 -1.87 1.71 16.09
CA LYS A 326 -1.56 3.11 16.44
C LYS A 326 -0.09 3.33 16.81
N ARG A 327 0.45 2.47 17.68
CA ARG A 327 1.85 2.59 18.13
C ARG A 327 2.81 2.31 17.00
N SER A 328 2.49 1.35 16.14
CA SER A 328 3.32 1.02 14.98
C SER A 328 3.34 2.16 13.96
N VAL A 329 2.20 2.82 13.69
CA VAL A 329 2.17 4.02 12.83
C VAL A 329 3.03 5.12 13.42
N LEU A 330 2.86 5.46 14.70
CA LEU A 330 3.66 6.53 15.32
C LEU A 330 5.16 6.22 15.26
N LEU A 331 5.56 4.97 15.57
CA LEU A 331 6.96 4.54 15.49
C LEU A 331 7.49 4.64 14.05
N SER A 332 6.71 4.21 13.05
CA SER A 332 7.12 4.27 11.65
C SER A 332 7.34 5.70 11.16
N LEU A 333 6.50 6.66 11.59
CA LEU A 333 6.68 8.07 11.28
C LEU A 333 7.97 8.64 11.88
N PHE A 334 8.31 8.24 13.12
CA PHE A 334 9.59 8.62 13.74
C PHE A 334 10.79 8.03 13.01
N LEU A 335 10.70 6.76 12.59
CA LEU A 335 11.78 6.12 11.82
C LEU A 335 12.02 6.85 10.48
N MET A 336 10.96 7.21 9.75
CA MET A 336 11.06 7.98 8.50
C MET A 336 11.65 9.38 8.74
N MET A 337 11.26 10.06 9.81
CA MET A 337 11.84 11.36 10.17
C MET A 337 13.35 11.25 10.44
N ILE A 338 13.78 10.24 11.20
CA ILE A 338 15.20 10.04 11.52
C ILE A 338 15.97 9.60 10.27
N SER A 339 15.35 8.83 9.36
CA SER A 339 16.01 8.46 8.09
C SER A 339 16.33 9.69 7.22
N ASN A 340 15.46 10.70 7.21
CA ASN A 340 15.75 11.97 6.53
C ASN A 340 16.98 12.69 7.12
N LEU A 341 17.20 12.60 8.44
CA LEU A 341 18.41 13.12 9.07
C LEU A 341 19.67 12.39 8.58
N SER A 342 19.59 11.08 8.29
CA SER A 342 20.75 10.34 7.79
C SER A 342 21.24 10.85 6.44
N PHE A 343 20.35 11.33 5.56
CA PHE A 343 20.74 12.00 4.30
C PHE A 343 21.47 13.33 4.55
N ALA A 344 21.03 14.12 5.54
CA ALA A 344 21.73 15.34 5.91
C ALA A 344 23.17 15.04 6.41
N LEU A 345 23.30 13.99 7.25
CA LEU A 345 24.61 13.56 7.72
C LEU A 345 25.51 13.06 6.60
N LEU A 346 24.97 12.33 5.60
CA LEU A 346 25.71 11.91 4.42
C LEU A 346 26.14 13.13 3.60
N ALA A 347 25.25 14.10 3.36
CA ALA A 347 25.58 15.33 2.63
C ALA A 347 26.74 16.11 3.29
N ASN A 348 26.80 16.10 4.63
CA ASN A 348 27.90 16.74 5.37
C ASN A 348 29.19 15.90 5.41
N ALA A 349 29.08 14.57 5.40
CA ALA A 349 30.23 13.66 5.44
C ALA A 349 30.97 13.59 4.10
N GLY A 350 30.28 13.89 2.99
CA GLY A 350 30.82 13.78 1.64
C GLY A 350 30.83 12.36 1.11
N HIS A 351 31.70 12.07 0.14
CA HIS A 351 31.85 10.75 -0.47
C HIS A 351 32.38 9.73 0.54
N SER A 352 31.50 8.90 1.06
CA SER A 352 31.83 7.85 2.04
C SER A 352 30.99 6.61 1.79
N ASN A 353 31.60 5.49 1.40
CA ASN A 353 30.90 4.23 1.13
C ASN A 353 30.21 3.68 2.38
N TRP A 354 30.80 3.82 3.56
CA TRP A 354 30.18 3.44 4.85
C TRP A 354 29.03 4.37 5.20
N GLY A 355 29.19 5.68 4.95
CA GLY A 355 28.13 6.67 5.12
C GLY A 355 26.94 6.37 4.18
N LEU A 356 27.20 6.05 2.93
CA LEU A 356 26.19 5.64 1.95
C LEU A 356 25.47 4.37 2.39
N ALA A 357 26.23 3.30 2.74
CA ALA A 357 25.64 2.04 3.19
C ALA A 357 24.75 2.22 4.43
N ALA A 358 25.20 2.99 5.42
CA ALA A 358 24.42 3.26 6.64
C ALA A 358 23.14 4.06 6.33
N THR A 359 23.25 5.11 5.52
CA THR A 359 22.11 5.96 5.15
C THR A 359 21.08 5.19 4.33
N ILE A 360 21.51 4.53 3.26
CA ILE A 360 20.62 3.74 2.38
C ILE A 360 20.01 2.56 3.13
N GLY A 361 20.79 1.86 3.96
CA GLY A 361 20.31 0.75 4.77
C GLY A 361 19.25 1.19 5.77
N PHE A 362 19.48 2.29 6.47
CA PHE A 362 18.52 2.81 7.44
C PHE A 362 17.27 3.38 6.78
N GLU A 363 17.41 4.13 5.70
CA GLU A 363 16.27 4.68 4.95
C GLU A 363 15.39 3.56 4.40
N ASN A 364 15.96 2.60 3.67
CA ASN A 364 15.20 1.49 3.11
C ASN A 364 14.53 0.62 4.19
N PHE A 365 15.21 0.39 5.31
CA PHE A 365 14.62 -0.29 6.48
C PHE A 365 13.42 0.51 7.03
N ALA A 366 13.57 1.81 7.27
CA ALA A 366 12.50 2.68 7.76
C ALA A 366 11.32 2.75 6.80
N SER A 367 11.60 2.89 5.50
CA SER A 367 10.60 2.86 4.43
C SER A 367 9.86 1.52 4.34
N GLY A 368 10.54 0.39 4.53
CA GLY A 368 9.91 -0.94 4.58
C GLY A 368 8.96 -1.08 5.77
N VAL A 369 9.39 -0.65 6.97
CA VAL A 369 8.54 -0.62 8.17
C VAL A 369 7.32 0.28 7.94
N ALA A 370 7.55 1.52 7.51
CA ALA A 370 6.50 2.51 7.32
C ALA A 370 5.51 2.10 6.22
N GLY A 371 6.02 1.62 5.09
CA GLY A 371 5.19 1.12 3.99
C GLY A 371 4.21 0.06 4.47
N THR A 372 4.70 -0.95 5.21
CA THR A 372 3.85 -2.03 5.73
C THR A 372 2.79 -1.52 6.72
N VAL A 373 3.20 -0.69 7.67
CA VAL A 373 2.31 -0.20 8.73
C VAL A 373 1.28 0.80 8.19
N LEU A 374 1.68 1.70 7.29
CA LEU A 374 0.78 2.69 6.69
C LEU A 374 -0.22 2.05 5.71
N VAL A 375 0.19 1.06 4.93
CA VAL A 375 -0.72 0.27 4.09
C VAL A 375 -1.78 -0.43 4.94
N ALA A 376 -1.39 -0.98 6.11
CA ALA A 376 -2.34 -1.56 7.05
C ALA A 376 -3.26 -0.50 7.70
N TYR A 377 -2.74 0.70 7.99
CA TYR A 377 -3.53 1.82 8.50
C TYR A 377 -4.57 2.30 7.47
N PHE A 378 -4.17 2.46 6.20
CA PHE A 378 -5.09 2.85 5.14
C PHE A 378 -6.18 1.80 4.91
N ALA A 379 -5.82 0.51 5.00
CA ALA A 379 -6.79 -0.59 4.98
C ALA A 379 -7.78 -0.50 6.15
N ALA A 380 -7.30 -0.15 7.35
CA ALA A 380 -8.13 0.00 8.54
C ALA A 380 -9.13 1.17 8.44
N LEU A 381 -8.85 2.18 7.64
CA LEU A 381 -9.77 3.31 7.38
C LEU A 381 -10.92 2.95 6.43
N CYS A 382 -10.86 1.81 5.71
CA CYS A 382 -11.87 1.45 4.73
C CYS A 382 -13.17 0.92 5.36
N ASP A 383 -14.30 1.29 4.76
CA ASP A 383 -15.58 0.59 4.98
C ASP A 383 -15.70 -0.56 3.98
N LEU A 384 -16.09 -1.75 4.47
CA LEU A 384 -16.18 -2.97 3.65
C LEU A 384 -17.19 -2.90 2.50
N ARG A 385 -18.09 -1.93 2.51
CA ARG A 385 -19.03 -1.70 1.39
C ARG A 385 -18.36 -0.97 0.22
N PHE A 386 -17.37 -0.12 0.54
CA PHE A 386 -16.70 0.79 -0.39
C PHE A 386 -15.18 0.60 -0.39
N THR A 387 -14.71 -0.64 -0.19
CA THR A 387 -13.28 -0.91 0.03
C THR A 387 -12.41 -0.43 -1.11
N ALA A 388 -12.83 -0.68 -2.36
CA ALA A 388 -12.08 -0.28 -3.56
C ALA A 388 -11.99 1.24 -3.68
N ALA A 389 -13.12 1.96 -3.54
CA ALA A 389 -13.19 3.40 -3.64
C ALA A 389 -12.42 4.09 -2.50
N HIS A 390 -12.61 3.66 -1.25
CA HIS A 390 -11.91 4.24 -0.08
C HIS A 390 -10.41 4.05 -0.18
N TYR A 391 -9.94 2.83 -0.43
CA TYR A 391 -8.50 2.57 -0.49
C TYR A 391 -7.82 3.28 -1.66
N ALA A 392 -8.47 3.32 -2.83
CA ALA A 392 -7.96 4.07 -3.97
C ALA A 392 -7.86 5.57 -3.69
N LEU A 393 -8.88 6.17 -3.04
CA LEU A 393 -8.88 7.57 -2.64
C LEU A 393 -7.76 7.87 -1.63
N ILE A 394 -7.68 7.11 -0.57
CA ILE A 394 -6.69 7.27 0.51
C ILE A 394 -5.26 7.11 -0.02
N SER A 395 -4.99 6.06 -0.79
CA SER A 395 -3.65 5.79 -1.33
C SER A 395 -3.21 6.83 -2.37
N SER A 396 -4.14 7.35 -3.18
CA SER A 396 -3.87 8.45 -4.11
C SER A 396 -3.59 9.75 -3.36
N ALA A 397 -4.41 10.10 -2.37
CA ALA A 397 -4.23 11.30 -1.54
C ALA A 397 -2.88 11.29 -0.80
N ALA A 398 -2.46 10.11 -0.29
CA ALA A 398 -1.21 9.94 0.44
C ALA A 398 0.05 10.27 -0.37
N SER A 399 -0.02 10.22 -1.71
CA SER A 399 1.15 10.43 -2.58
C SER A 399 1.14 11.77 -3.33
N ILE A 400 -0.03 12.39 -3.52
CA ILE A 400 -0.17 13.50 -4.45
C ILE A 400 0.55 14.77 -4.00
N VAL A 401 0.44 15.14 -2.73
CA VAL A 401 1.03 16.38 -2.19
C VAL A 401 2.55 16.31 -2.22
N GLY A 402 3.13 15.21 -1.73
CA GLY A 402 4.58 15.02 -1.73
C GLY A 402 5.17 15.07 -3.13
N ARG A 403 4.56 14.37 -4.10
CA ARG A 403 5.02 14.36 -5.50
C ARG A 403 4.92 15.72 -6.16
N PHE A 404 3.80 16.45 -5.94
CA PHE A 404 3.62 17.79 -6.48
C PHE A 404 4.67 18.77 -5.95
N LEU A 405 4.85 18.80 -4.63
CA LEU A 405 5.85 19.67 -3.99
C LEU A 405 7.27 19.32 -4.48
N THR A 406 7.64 18.05 -4.53
CA THR A 406 8.96 17.64 -4.99
C THR A 406 9.20 18.06 -6.45
N GLY A 407 8.25 17.79 -7.34
CA GLY A 407 8.39 18.12 -8.76
C GLY A 407 8.45 19.62 -9.06
N THR A 408 7.91 20.47 -8.18
CA THR A 408 7.84 21.91 -8.40
C THR A 408 8.86 22.74 -7.61
N THR A 409 9.32 22.25 -6.46
CA THR A 409 10.11 23.08 -5.52
C THR A 409 11.44 22.50 -5.09
N ALA A 410 11.63 21.17 -5.11
CA ALA A 410 12.78 20.53 -4.49
C ALA A 410 14.12 20.95 -5.12
N GLY A 411 14.21 21.07 -6.45
CA GLY A 411 15.41 21.49 -7.15
C GLY A 411 15.84 22.89 -6.73
N ALA A 412 14.92 23.87 -6.79
CA ALA A 412 15.19 25.26 -6.39
C ALA A 412 15.57 25.38 -4.89
N MET A 413 14.99 24.53 -4.04
CA MET A 413 15.32 24.50 -2.61
C MET A 413 16.74 23.95 -2.39
N VAL A 414 17.13 22.88 -3.09
CA VAL A 414 18.49 22.32 -3.02
C VAL A 414 19.50 23.37 -3.51
N GLU A 415 19.24 24.05 -4.64
CA GLU A 415 20.10 25.08 -5.18
C GLU A 415 20.28 26.27 -4.23
N SER A 416 19.21 26.69 -3.53
CA SER A 416 19.22 27.84 -2.67
C SER A 416 19.87 27.64 -1.30
N MET A 417 19.73 26.43 -0.71
CA MET A 417 20.16 26.17 0.67
C MET A 417 21.19 25.04 0.83
N GLY A 418 21.50 24.31 -0.26
CA GLY A 418 22.38 23.14 -0.26
C GLY A 418 21.73 21.90 0.31
N PHE A 419 22.30 20.71 0.00
CA PHE A 419 21.74 19.41 0.38
C PHE A 419 21.60 19.22 1.89
N PHE A 420 22.58 19.62 2.69
CA PHE A 420 22.51 19.47 4.14
C PHE A 420 21.28 20.14 4.73
N ASN A 421 21.10 21.45 4.46
CA ASN A 421 19.98 22.22 4.99
C ASN A 421 18.65 21.73 4.41
N PHE A 422 18.64 21.32 3.14
CA PHE A 422 17.46 20.74 2.50
C PHE A 422 17.00 19.47 3.21
N TYR A 423 17.89 18.52 3.52
CA TYR A 423 17.51 17.31 4.24
C TYR A 423 17.14 17.57 5.70
N ILE A 424 17.74 18.53 6.36
CA ILE A 424 17.26 19.01 7.67
C ILE A 424 15.82 19.54 7.55
N LEU A 425 15.52 20.29 6.51
CA LEU A 425 14.15 20.77 6.25
C LEU A 425 13.18 19.60 6.01
N THR A 426 13.57 18.56 5.24
CA THR A 426 12.73 17.38 5.02
C THR A 426 12.45 16.61 6.32
N MET A 427 13.42 16.55 7.23
CA MET A 427 13.21 16.01 8.58
C MET A 427 12.16 16.84 9.34
N PHE A 428 12.23 18.16 9.31
CA PHE A 428 11.24 19.03 9.95
C PHE A 428 9.87 18.94 9.28
N ALA A 429 9.81 18.74 7.97
CA ALA A 429 8.57 18.54 7.22
C ALA A 429 7.79 17.26 7.62
N ALA A 430 8.42 16.33 8.33
CA ALA A 430 7.75 15.16 8.90
C ALA A 430 6.99 15.47 10.21
N PHE A 431 7.38 16.53 10.96
CA PHE A 431 6.77 16.85 12.26
C PHE A 431 5.25 17.08 12.21
N PRO A 432 4.70 17.82 11.25
CA PRO A 432 3.25 18.03 11.19
C PRO A 432 2.48 16.72 11.16
N GLY A 433 2.93 15.73 10.37
CA GLY A 433 2.31 14.41 10.32
C GLY A 433 2.40 13.65 11.65
N ILE A 434 3.56 13.69 12.32
CA ILE A 434 3.79 13.05 13.62
C ILE A 434 2.91 13.68 14.70
N ILE A 435 2.92 15.02 14.81
CA ILE A 435 2.14 15.75 15.81
C ILE A 435 0.66 15.51 15.60
N LEU A 436 0.18 15.58 14.36
CA LEU A 436 -1.21 15.37 14.02
C LEU A 436 -1.66 13.95 14.39
N PHE A 437 -0.87 12.93 14.05
CA PHE A 437 -1.20 11.54 14.42
C PHE A 437 -1.17 11.33 15.94
N TRP A 438 -0.19 11.91 16.64
CA TRP A 438 -0.12 11.87 18.09
C TRP A 438 -1.33 12.53 18.76
N MET A 439 -1.77 13.69 18.24
CA MET A 439 -2.99 14.36 18.71
C MET A 439 -4.24 13.50 18.48
N MET A 440 -4.35 12.87 17.30
CA MET A 440 -5.44 11.94 16.98
C MET A 440 -5.46 10.73 17.93
N MET A 441 -4.30 10.21 18.31
CA MET A 441 -4.21 9.14 19.31
C MET A 441 -4.68 9.60 20.68
N ARG A 442 -4.28 10.80 21.12
CA ARG A 442 -4.63 11.34 22.44
C ARG A 442 -6.11 11.71 22.57
N SER A 443 -6.71 12.21 21.51
CA SER A 443 -8.12 12.60 21.46
C SER A 443 -9.09 11.43 21.21
N GLY A 444 -8.58 10.22 20.93
CA GLY A 444 -9.41 9.06 20.54
C GLY A 444 -9.89 9.10 19.07
N LEU A 445 -9.52 10.14 18.31
CA LEU A 445 -9.89 10.25 16.89
C LEU A 445 -9.30 9.13 16.03
N ALA A 446 -8.12 8.63 16.39
CA ALA A 446 -7.52 7.49 15.71
C ALA A 446 -8.37 6.21 15.78
N ASP A 447 -9.19 6.05 16.83
CA ASP A 447 -10.11 4.92 16.97
C ASP A 447 -11.46 5.20 16.29
N SER A 448 -12.01 6.40 16.46
CA SER A 448 -13.31 6.77 15.88
C SER A 448 -13.30 6.89 14.36
N SER A 449 -12.12 7.06 13.75
CA SER A 449 -11.94 7.14 12.30
C SER A 449 -11.81 5.77 11.60
N ILE A 450 -11.64 4.69 12.37
CA ILE A 450 -11.49 3.34 11.83
C ILE A 450 -12.79 2.87 11.17
N GLY A 451 -12.63 2.31 9.95
CA GLY A 451 -13.73 1.73 9.19
C GLY A 451 -14.06 0.28 9.58
N SER A 452 -15.11 -0.26 8.98
CA SER A 452 -15.56 -1.63 9.24
C SER A 452 -14.53 -2.72 8.85
N ALA A 453 -13.54 -2.38 8.03
CA ALA A 453 -12.46 -3.30 7.66
C ALA A 453 -11.60 -3.74 8.85
N ALA A 454 -11.45 -2.91 9.88
CA ALA A 454 -10.65 -3.19 11.06
C ALA A 454 -11.47 -3.57 12.31
N THR A 455 -12.77 -3.82 12.16
CA THR A 455 -13.65 -4.18 13.28
C THR A 455 -14.16 -5.61 13.18
N PHE A 456 -14.38 -6.27 14.34
CA PHE A 456 -15.16 -7.50 14.47
C PHE A 456 -16.48 -7.15 15.13
N ASP A 457 -17.61 -7.52 14.51
CA ASP A 457 -18.96 -7.27 15.06
C ASP A 457 -19.20 -5.84 15.55
N GLY A 458 -18.63 -4.84 14.83
CA GLY A 458 -18.74 -3.43 15.18
C GLY A 458 -17.84 -2.95 16.33
N LYS A 459 -16.95 -3.81 16.84
CA LYS A 459 -15.94 -3.44 17.85
C LYS A 459 -14.55 -3.48 17.25
N PRO A 460 -13.65 -2.53 17.59
CA PRO A 460 -12.25 -2.59 17.17
C PRO A 460 -11.61 -3.92 17.56
N SER A 461 -10.82 -4.49 16.68
CA SER A 461 -10.05 -5.71 17.00
C SER A 461 -9.03 -5.40 18.10
N ASN A 462 -8.70 -6.41 18.94
CA ASN A 462 -7.67 -6.29 19.98
C ASN A 462 -6.27 -5.91 19.44
N GLY A 463 -6.06 -5.89 18.12
CA GLY A 463 -4.85 -5.43 17.45
C GLY A 463 -4.82 -3.93 17.13
N VAL A 464 -5.95 -3.24 17.27
CA VAL A 464 -6.12 -1.82 16.92
C VAL A 464 -5.96 -0.91 18.15
N GLY A 465 -6.00 -1.47 19.35
CA GLY A 465 -5.87 -0.76 20.62
C GLY A 465 -4.45 -0.48 21.11
#